data_02e9835e1b45c2efb0e044c0979c85e0
#
_entry.id   02e9835e1b45c2efb0e044c0979c85e0
#
_cell.length_a   1.000
_cell.length_b   1.000
_cell.length_c   1.000
_cell.angle_alpha   90.00
_cell.angle_beta   90.00
_cell.angle_gamma   90.00
#
_symmetry.space_group_name_H-M   'P 1'
#
loop_
_entity.id
_entity.type
_entity.pdbx_description
1 polymer ?
#
loop_
_entity_poly.entity_id
_entity_poly.type
_entity_poly.pdbx_seq_one_letter_code
_entity_poly.pdbx_strand_id
1 'polypeptide(L)'
;ERLSPRLKELGKGAYIRRYMREGRSYRSDLHAAVAEILTAIEGDAKENVPVLGKMTADFEVHGTYVFVDRELSRATMRRMGKAGTKCILIRTEPVRSDRQDLGIRVIGFGRGDAVDLQTIFLDDPSFSFDYAHILPHTQKCSVMHGHTSSVLVEVVGSPIDGMVVDFGLAKDIVREAVRSLDHKLFINRKYVTTEDAKNVTLRFRTVHGPFAIRAPKGTTVLLEGEATVENLAREVLSRVSPRMPGNVTAVGVYVYEGLNKGSHLLAQIHQGDGGPRSKR
;
A
#
# COMPACT_ATOMS: atom_id res chain seq x y z
N GLU A 1 -3.75 17.39 7.63
CA GLU A 1 -5.21 17.66 7.49
C GLU A 1 -5.59 18.88 8.30
N ARG A 2 -5.89 19.96 7.65
CA ARG A 2 -6.36 21.18 8.32
C ARG A 2 -7.87 21.29 8.13
N LEU A 3 -8.60 20.75 9.07
CA LEU A 3 -10.04 21.00 9.15
C LEU A 3 -10.31 22.45 9.51
N SER A 4 -11.30 23.04 8.86
CA SER A 4 -11.69 24.38 9.23
C SER A 4 -12.13 24.44 10.69
N PRO A 5 -11.87 25.53 11.44
CA PRO A 5 -12.35 25.69 12.82
C PRO A 5 -13.84 25.45 12.94
N ARG A 6 -14.62 25.84 11.94
CA ARG A 6 -16.07 25.68 11.89
C ARG A 6 -16.55 24.23 11.86
N LEU A 7 -15.72 23.31 11.32
CA LEU A 7 -16.02 21.88 11.36
C LEU A 7 -15.78 21.24 12.71
N LYS A 8 -14.85 21.79 13.49
CA LYS A 8 -14.63 21.37 14.88
C LYS A 8 -15.80 21.72 15.78
N GLU A 9 -16.48 22.83 15.49
CA GLU A 9 -17.65 23.30 16.25
C GLU A 9 -18.92 22.48 15.96
N LEU A 10 -19.03 21.90 14.76
CA LEU A 10 -20.21 21.15 14.34
C LEU A 10 -20.25 19.69 14.85
N GLY A 11 -19.21 19.25 15.56
CA GLY A 11 -19.10 17.91 16.10
C GLY A 11 -18.79 16.82 15.05
N LYS A 12 -18.51 15.62 15.53
CA LYS A 12 -18.01 14.51 14.72
C LYS A 12 -18.90 14.11 13.52
N GLY A 13 -20.21 14.24 13.63
CA GLY A 13 -21.13 13.89 12.54
C GLY A 13 -21.17 14.87 11.38
N ALA A 14 -20.82 16.14 11.61
CA ALA A 14 -20.75 17.17 10.58
C ALA A 14 -19.36 17.21 9.89
N TYR A 15 -18.37 16.66 10.57
CA TYR A 15 -17.00 16.54 10.13
C TYR A 15 -16.87 15.82 8.77
N ILE A 16 -17.61 14.74 8.62
CA ILE A 16 -17.57 13.91 7.42
C ILE A 16 -18.29 14.58 6.22
N ARG A 17 -19.23 15.48 6.46
CA ARG A 17 -20.09 16.06 5.41
C ARG A 17 -19.58 17.34 4.76
N ARG A 18 -18.54 17.98 5.29
CA ARG A 18 -18.03 19.28 4.83
C ARG A 18 -16.51 19.33 4.86
N TYR A 19 -15.90 18.46 4.10
CA TYR A 19 -14.46 18.51 3.93
C TYR A 19 -14.08 19.77 3.17
N MET A 20 -13.17 20.57 3.74
CA MET A 20 -12.64 21.78 3.15
C MET A 20 -11.14 21.62 2.96
N ARG A 21 -10.68 21.71 1.72
CA ARG A 21 -9.26 21.74 1.38
C ARG A 21 -8.93 23.09 0.75
N GLU A 22 -7.91 23.77 1.24
CA GLU A 22 -7.45 25.06 0.71
C GLU A 22 -8.58 26.07 0.48
N GLY A 23 -9.58 26.09 1.38
CA GLY A 23 -10.74 26.97 1.27
C GLY A 23 -11.83 26.50 0.29
N ARG A 24 -11.68 25.35 -0.38
CA ARG A 24 -12.68 24.78 -1.28
C ARG A 24 -13.62 23.84 -0.56
N SER A 25 -14.91 23.91 -0.90
CA SER A 25 -15.95 23.01 -0.37
C SER A 25 -16.28 21.95 -1.40
N TYR A 26 -16.22 20.69 -1.00
CA TYR A 26 -16.60 19.55 -1.83
C TYR A 26 -18.06 19.13 -1.56
N ARG A 27 -18.70 18.49 -2.54
CA ARG A 27 -20.13 18.14 -2.49
C ARG A 27 -20.42 16.96 -1.55
N SER A 28 -19.50 16.05 -1.43
CA SER A 28 -19.60 14.87 -0.58
C SER A 28 -18.21 14.47 -0.05
N ASP A 29 -18.18 13.60 0.95
CA ASP A 29 -16.94 13.04 1.48
C ASP A 29 -16.19 12.22 0.44
N LEU A 30 -16.94 11.47 -0.38
CA LEU A 30 -16.36 10.72 -1.49
C LEU A 30 -15.72 11.67 -2.51
N HIS A 31 -16.38 12.81 -2.82
CA HIS A 31 -15.82 13.81 -3.73
C HIS A 31 -14.53 14.42 -3.17
N ALA A 32 -14.49 14.74 -1.89
CA ALA A 32 -13.29 15.24 -1.22
C ALA A 32 -12.15 14.22 -1.20
N ALA A 33 -12.46 12.95 -0.89
CA ALA A 33 -11.49 11.88 -0.87
C ALA A 33 -10.89 11.60 -2.26
N VAL A 34 -11.72 11.61 -3.30
CA VAL A 34 -11.27 11.44 -4.69
C VAL A 34 -10.37 12.61 -5.10
N ALA A 35 -10.73 13.86 -4.76
CA ALA A 35 -9.90 15.03 -5.04
C ALA A 35 -8.52 14.92 -4.37
N GLU A 36 -8.48 14.46 -3.13
CA GLU A 36 -7.25 14.29 -2.37
C GLU A 36 -6.35 13.19 -2.97
N ILE A 37 -6.94 12.05 -3.29
CA ILE A 37 -6.23 10.93 -3.94
C ILE A 37 -5.65 11.36 -5.29
N LEU A 38 -6.46 11.98 -6.14
CA LEU A 38 -6.01 12.42 -7.47
C LEU A 38 -4.90 13.47 -7.38
N THR A 39 -4.99 14.39 -6.44
CA THR A 39 -3.93 15.39 -6.23
C THR A 39 -2.65 14.76 -5.69
N ALA A 40 -2.75 13.76 -4.82
CA ALA A 40 -1.59 13.09 -4.24
C ALA A 40 -0.84 12.20 -5.24
N ILE A 41 -1.59 11.57 -6.16
CA ILE A 41 -1.02 10.61 -7.13
C ILE A 41 -0.53 11.31 -8.39
N GLU A 42 -1.33 12.24 -8.94
CA GLU A 42 -1.14 12.76 -10.30
C GLU A 42 -0.67 14.22 -10.36
N GLY A 43 -0.74 14.96 -9.27
CA GLY A 43 -0.28 16.36 -9.17
C GLY A 43 -1.10 17.39 -9.96
N ASP A 44 -1.65 17.04 -11.11
CA ASP A 44 -2.27 17.95 -12.10
C ASP A 44 -3.73 17.60 -12.44
N ALA A 45 -4.50 17.07 -11.51
CA ALA A 45 -5.92 16.83 -11.72
C ALA A 45 -6.68 18.17 -11.91
N LYS A 46 -7.28 18.36 -13.08
CA LYS A 46 -8.13 19.52 -13.36
C LYS A 46 -9.52 19.28 -12.80
N GLU A 47 -10.08 20.27 -12.12
CA GLU A 47 -11.42 20.21 -11.54
C GLU A 47 -12.46 20.92 -12.44
N ASN A 48 -13.71 20.44 -12.37
CA ASN A 48 -14.87 21.04 -13.04
C ASN A 48 -14.68 21.21 -14.57
N VAL A 49 -14.23 20.16 -15.23
CA VAL A 49 -13.87 20.20 -16.65
C VAL A 49 -15.08 19.98 -17.55
N PRO A 50 -15.34 20.86 -18.54
CA PRO A 50 -16.43 20.68 -19.49
C PRO A 50 -16.26 19.42 -20.35
N VAL A 51 -17.35 18.64 -20.54
CA VAL A 51 -17.39 17.43 -21.34
C VAL A 51 -18.63 17.43 -22.22
N LEU A 52 -18.48 17.21 -23.52
CA LEU A 52 -19.59 17.08 -24.49
C LEU A 52 -20.65 18.18 -24.38
N GLY A 53 -20.25 19.42 -24.33
CA GLY A 53 -21.15 20.57 -24.32
C GLY A 53 -21.48 21.07 -22.90
N LYS A 54 -22.72 20.87 -22.44
CA LYS A 54 -23.19 21.44 -21.15
C LYS A 54 -22.86 20.60 -19.91
N MET A 55 -22.23 19.45 -20.07
CA MET A 55 -21.88 18.57 -18.98
C MET A 55 -20.49 18.92 -18.44
N THR A 56 -20.30 18.79 -17.12
CA THR A 56 -19.03 19.02 -16.45
C THR A 56 -18.63 17.77 -15.69
N ALA A 57 -17.43 17.27 -15.93
CA ALA A 57 -16.81 16.25 -15.10
C ALA A 57 -16.28 16.88 -13.80
N ASP A 58 -16.23 16.12 -12.74
CA ASP A 58 -15.68 16.60 -11.47
C ASP A 58 -14.15 16.78 -11.55
N PHE A 59 -13.50 15.82 -12.23
CA PHE A 59 -12.06 15.87 -12.48
C PHE A 59 -11.72 15.39 -13.90
N GLU A 60 -10.56 15.80 -14.39
CA GLU A 60 -9.89 15.24 -15.57
C GLU A 60 -8.45 14.95 -15.24
N VAL A 61 -8.01 13.72 -15.56
CA VAL A 61 -6.65 13.23 -15.34
C VAL A 61 -6.21 12.49 -16.60
N HIS A 62 -5.16 12.98 -17.26
CA HIS A 62 -4.59 12.35 -18.47
C HIS A 62 -5.65 11.97 -19.55
N GLY A 63 -6.59 12.87 -19.82
CA GLY A 63 -7.64 12.65 -20.81
C GLY A 63 -8.76 11.71 -20.35
N THR A 64 -8.77 11.33 -19.07
CA THR A 64 -9.83 10.54 -18.45
C THR A 64 -10.70 11.41 -17.54
N TYR A 65 -11.99 11.45 -17.80
CA TYR A 65 -12.94 12.24 -17.02
C TYR A 65 -13.49 11.43 -15.86
N VAL A 66 -13.49 12.01 -14.67
CA VAL A 66 -13.97 11.37 -13.44
C VAL A 66 -15.24 12.06 -12.97
N PHE A 67 -16.28 11.28 -12.71
CA PHE A 67 -17.55 11.73 -12.17
C PHE A 67 -17.77 11.07 -10.81
N VAL A 68 -18.03 11.87 -9.79
CA VAL A 68 -18.22 11.39 -8.41
C VAL A 68 -19.67 11.64 -7.98
N ASP A 69 -20.36 10.59 -7.53
CA ASP A 69 -21.77 10.63 -7.07
C ASP A 69 -22.73 11.33 -8.06
N ARG A 70 -22.47 11.18 -9.36
CA ARG A 70 -23.37 11.74 -10.39
C ARG A 70 -24.19 10.65 -11.06
N GLU A 71 -25.45 10.96 -11.32
CA GLU A 71 -26.27 10.13 -12.21
C GLU A 71 -26.01 10.53 -13.67
N LEU A 72 -25.45 9.61 -14.42
CA LEU A 72 -25.32 9.73 -15.87
C LEU A 72 -26.40 8.89 -16.54
N SER A 73 -27.24 9.53 -17.38
CA SER A 73 -28.23 8.78 -18.14
C SER A 73 -27.58 7.82 -19.15
N ARG A 74 -28.28 6.73 -19.49
CA ARG A 74 -27.80 5.80 -20.53
C ARG A 74 -27.53 6.50 -21.87
N ALA A 75 -28.34 7.51 -22.22
CA ALA A 75 -28.12 8.29 -23.43
C ALA A 75 -26.82 9.09 -23.38
N THR A 76 -26.52 9.70 -22.23
CA THR A 76 -25.25 10.41 -21.98
C THR A 76 -24.07 9.47 -22.09
N MET A 77 -24.11 8.32 -21.43
CA MET A 77 -23.05 7.32 -21.46
C MET A 77 -22.79 6.81 -22.88
N ARG A 78 -23.84 6.54 -23.67
CA ARG A 78 -23.71 6.15 -25.09
C ARG A 78 -23.07 7.24 -25.94
N ARG A 79 -23.39 8.51 -25.69
CA ARG A 79 -22.76 9.65 -26.39
C ARG A 79 -21.28 9.74 -26.08
N MET A 80 -20.88 9.54 -24.82
CA MET A 80 -19.49 9.52 -24.38
C MET A 80 -18.72 8.36 -25.03
N GLY A 81 -19.29 7.17 -25.03
CA GLY A 81 -18.70 5.99 -25.69
C GLY A 81 -18.52 6.20 -27.21
N LYS A 82 -19.51 6.76 -27.90
CA LYS A 82 -19.40 7.10 -29.33
C LYS A 82 -18.33 8.16 -29.62
N ALA A 83 -18.10 9.09 -28.69
CA ALA A 83 -17.08 10.10 -28.81
C ALA A 83 -15.67 9.60 -28.41
N GLY A 84 -15.52 8.33 -28.03
CA GLY A 84 -14.25 7.76 -27.56
C GLY A 84 -13.78 8.37 -26.24
N THR A 85 -14.69 8.98 -25.48
CA THR A 85 -14.36 9.69 -24.23
C THR A 85 -14.08 8.66 -23.11
N LYS A 86 -12.89 8.66 -22.55
CA LYS A 86 -12.55 7.82 -21.40
C LYS A 86 -13.21 8.38 -20.14
N CYS A 87 -13.96 7.56 -19.42
CA CYS A 87 -14.69 8.01 -18.23
C CYS A 87 -14.60 7.00 -17.09
N ILE A 88 -14.50 7.53 -15.88
CA ILE A 88 -14.65 6.79 -14.63
C ILE A 88 -15.84 7.39 -13.87
N LEU A 89 -16.75 6.56 -13.43
CA LEU A 89 -17.86 6.94 -12.57
C LEU A 89 -17.65 6.32 -11.21
N ILE A 90 -17.48 7.14 -10.20
CA ILE A 90 -17.28 6.76 -8.79
C ILE A 90 -18.59 7.05 -8.05
N ARG A 91 -19.15 6.05 -7.36
CA ARG A 91 -20.44 6.17 -6.66
C ARG A 91 -20.39 5.53 -5.28
N THR A 92 -21.21 6.06 -4.37
CA THR A 92 -21.47 5.47 -3.05
C THR A 92 -22.48 4.32 -3.10
N GLU A 93 -23.23 4.16 -4.18
CA GLU A 93 -24.22 3.09 -4.35
C GLU A 93 -23.69 1.95 -5.24
N PRO A 94 -24.17 0.71 -5.01
CA PRO A 94 -23.80 -0.43 -5.85
C PRO A 94 -24.18 -0.19 -7.32
N VAL A 95 -23.27 -0.54 -8.20
CA VAL A 95 -23.51 -0.42 -9.64
C VAL A 95 -24.07 -1.73 -10.18
N ARG A 96 -25.21 -1.67 -10.82
CA ARG A 96 -25.74 -2.82 -11.55
C ARG A 96 -24.82 -3.17 -12.72
N SER A 97 -24.56 -4.45 -12.90
CA SER A 97 -23.60 -5.01 -13.88
C SER A 97 -23.88 -4.66 -15.36
N ASP A 98 -25.07 -4.15 -15.66
CA ASP A 98 -25.52 -3.82 -17.02
C ASP A 98 -24.87 -2.55 -17.62
N ARG A 99 -23.93 -1.92 -16.90
CA ARG A 99 -23.26 -0.69 -17.32
C ARG A 99 -21.81 -0.87 -17.79
N GLN A 100 -21.26 -2.06 -17.65
CA GLN A 100 -19.85 -2.32 -18.03
C GLN A 100 -19.64 -2.41 -19.55
N ASP A 101 -20.67 -2.70 -20.31
CA ASP A 101 -20.65 -2.86 -21.77
C ASP A 101 -20.51 -1.53 -22.54
N LEU A 102 -20.56 -0.39 -21.86
CA LEU A 102 -20.49 0.94 -22.46
C LEU A 102 -19.08 1.57 -22.44
N GLY A 103 -18.05 0.81 -22.06
CA GLY A 103 -16.67 1.30 -21.97
C GLY A 103 -16.43 2.28 -20.83
N ILE A 104 -17.35 2.37 -19.87
CA ILE A 104 -17.26 3.21 -18.69
C ILE A 104 -16.85 2.34 -17.50
N ARG A 105 -15.69 2.65 -16.92
CA ARG A 105 -15.28 2.00 -15.68
C ARG A 105 -16.08 2.59 -14.52
N VAL A 106 -16.89 1.76 -13.87
CA VAL A 106 -17.65 2.16 -12.71
C VAL A 106 -17.04 1.56 -11.46
N ILE A 107 -16.71 2.42 -10.50
CA ILE A 107 -16.23 2.03 -9.19
C ILE A 107 -17.35 2.36 -8.20
N GLY A 108 -18.00 1.34 -7.66
CA GLY A 108 -19.05 1.50 -6.67
C GLY A 108 -18.49 1.32 -5.25
N PHE A 109 -18.84 2.23 -4.36
CA PHE A 109 -18.64 2.13 -2.91
C PHE A 109 -20.01 2.00 -2.23
N GLY A 110 -20.78 0.97 -2.58
CA GLY A 110 -22.15 0.87 -2.13
C GLY A 110 -22.36 -0.06 -0.93
N ARG A 111 -23.40 0.25 -0.13
CA ARG A 111 -23.85 -0.57 1.00
C ARG A 111 -24.49 -1.92 0.62
N GLY A 112 -24.52 -2.30 -0.62
CA GLY A 112 -25.30 -3.47 -1.10
C GLY A 112 -24.49 -4.72 -1.32
N ASP A 113 -23.36 -4.95 -0.95
CA ASP A 113 -22.38 -6.02 -0.78
C ASP A 113 -21.06 -5.34 -0.38
N ALA A 114 -21.15 -4.47 0.65
CA ALA A 114 -19.97 -3.91 1.27
C ALA A 114 -19.16 -5.11 1.74
N VAL A 115 -18.09 -5.39 1.03
CA VAL A 115 -17.04 -6.23 1.57
C VAL A 115 -16.48 -5.42 2.72
N ASP A 116 -17.00 -5.65 3.91
CA ASP A 116 -16.48 -5.01 5.11
C ASP A 116 -15.03 -5.43 5.25
N LEU A 117 -14.12 -4.51 4.91
CA LEU A 117 -12.71 -4.70 5.18
C LEU A 117 -12.46 -4.34 6.63
N GLN A 118 -11.88 -5.26 7.36
CA GLN A 118 -11.40 -5.02 8.71
C GLN A 118 -9.88 -5.10 8.74
N THR A 119 -9.29 -4.31 9.63
CA THR A 119 -7.85 -4.34 9.89
C THR A 119 -7.62 -4.92 11.27
N ILE A 120 -6.76 -5.91 11.35
CA ILE A 120 -6.22 -6.42 12.61
C ILE A 120 -4.74 -6.04 12.74
N PHE A 121 -4.30 -5.84 13.97
CA PHE A 121 -2.93 -5.49 14.30
C PHE A 121 -2.28 -6.66 15.04
N LEU A 122 -1.09 -7.01 14.58
CA LEU A 122 -0.25 -8.01 15.19
C LEU A 122 0.98 -7.32 15.76
N ASP A 123 0.96 -7.12 17.07
CA ASP A 123 2.06 -6.56 17.85
C ASP A 123 2.42 -7.57 18.93
N ASP A 124 3.64 -8.09 18.87
CA ASP A 124 4.10 -9.14 19.79
C ASP A 124 5.59 -8.93 20.06
N PRO A 125 6.05 -8.98 21.34
CA PRO A 125 7.46 -8.82 21.67
C PRO A 125 8.41 -9.79 20.95
N SER A 126 7.91 -10.93 20.51
CA SER A 126 8.69 -11.90 19.73
C SER A 126 8.88 -11.50 18.25
N PHE A 127 8.24 -10.42 17.80
CA PHE A 127 8.43 -9.87 16.46
C PHE A 127 9.60 -8.88 16.46
N SER A 128 10.76 -9.36 16.85
CA SER A 128 12.01 -8.60 16.84
C SER A 128 13.12 -9.44 16.22
N PHE A 129 14.08 -8.78 15.60
CA PHE A 129 15.27 -9.40 15.03
C PHE A 129 16.48 -8.48 15.14
N ASP A 130 17.61 -9.09 15.40
CA ASP A 130 18.90 -8.44 15.39
C ASP A 130 19.58 -8.61 14.05
N TYR A 131 20.23 -7.57 13.56
CA TYR A 131 20.92 -7.65 12.28
C TYR A 131 22.08 -6.67 12.19
N ALA A 132 22.98 -6.94 11.27
CA ALA A 132 24.02 -6.00 10.87
C ALA A 132 23.74 -5.48 9.46
N HIS A 133 24.10 -4.24 9.20
CA HIS A 133 24.02 -3.66 7.86
C HIS A 133 25.14 -2.62 7.60
N ILE A 134 25.24 -2.22 6.34
CA ILE A 134 26.10 -1.14 5.87
C ILE A 134 25.36 -0.37 4.80
N LEU A 135 25.33 0.97 4.92
CA LEU A 135 24.80 1.89 3.92
C LEU A 135 25.97 2.71 3.33
N PRO A 136 26.61 2.28 2.24
CA PRO A 136 27.88 2.82 1.77
C PRO A 136 27.93 4.33 1.53
N HIS A 137 26.80 4.93 1.16
CA HIS A 137 26.70 6.33 0.74
C HIS A 137 26.35 7.30 1.88
N THR A 138 26.23 6.82 3.12
CA THR A 138 25.90 7.65 4.28
C THR A 138 27.09 7.81 5.21
N GLN A 139 27.21 8.96 5.91
CA GLN A 139 28.35 9.22 6.79
C GLN A 139 28.43 8.24 7.97
N LYS A 140 27.31 8.05 8.67
CA LYS A 140 27.29 7.22 9.88
C LYS A 140 27.09 5.73 9.56
N CYS A 141 26.12 5.42 8.72
CA CYS A 141 25.74 4.04 8.46
C CYS A 141 26.62 3.34 7.40
N SER A 142 27.68 3.99 6.91
CA SER A 142 28.73 3.37 6.09
C SER A 142 29.77 2.58 6.90
N VAL A 143 29.70 2.68 8.22
CA VAL A 143 30.39 1.77 9.14
C VAL A 143 29.47 0.57 9.37
N MET A 144 30.05 -0.65 9.41
CA MET A 144 29.27 -1.85 9.76
C MET A 144 28.76 -1.72 11.19
N HIS A 145 27.47 -1.78 11.36
CA HIS A 145 26.81 -1.70 12.67
C HIS A 145 25.53 -2.52 12.66
N GLY A 146 24.88 -2.62 13.79
CA GLY A 146 23.67 -3.41 13.93
C GLY A 146 22.58 -2.71 14.72
N HIS A 147 21.38 -3.23 14.58
CA HIS A 147 20.19 -2.80 15.30
C HIS A 147 19.39 -4.01 15.78
N THR A 148 18.65 -3.79 16.87
CA THR A 148 17.47 -4.60 17.19
C THR A 148 16.27 -3.89 16.60
N SER A 149 15.60 -4.54 15.66
CA SER A 149 14.36 -4.04 15.07
C SER A 149 13.15 -4.76 15.62
N SER A 150 12.09 -4.01 15.87
CA SER A 150 10.76 -4.55 16.16
C SER A 150 9.84 -4.42 14.95
N VAL A 151 8.91 -5.35 14.82
CA VAL A 151 7.96 -5.43 13.71
C VAL A 151 6.53 -5.41 14.24
N LEU A 152 5.68 -4.58 13.62
CA LEU A 152 4.24 -4.64 13.77
C LEU A 152 3.64 -4.92 12.40
N VAL A 153 2.62 -5.77 12.33
CA VAL A 153 1.95 -6.11 11.08
C VAL A 153 0.47 -5.79 11.15
N GLU A 154 -0.01 -5.10 10.13
CA GLU A 154 -1.44 -4.90 9.86
C GLU A 154 -1.90 -5.89 8.82
N VAL A 155 -3.06 -6.52 9.05
CA VAL A 155 -3.68 -7.41 8.07
C VAL A 155 -5.06 -6.90 7.77
N VAL A 156 -5.30 -6.55 6.51
CA VAL A 156 -6.57 -6.03 6.01
C VAL A 156 -7.26 -7.09 5.17
N GLY A 157 -8.49 -7.39 5.47
CA GLY A 157 -9.25 -8.39 4.71
C GLY A 157 -10.73 -8.42 5.05
N SER A 158 -11.47 -9.23 4.31
CA SER A 158 -12.88 -9.48 4.55
C SER A 158 -13.03 -10.58 5.59
N PRO A 159 -13.79 -10.35 6.69
CA PRO A 159 -14.02 -11.41 7.66
C PRO A 159 -14.73 -12.61 7.04
N ILE A 160 -14.24 -13.81 7.37
CA ILE A 160 -14.94 -15.08 7.14
C ILE A 160 -15.27 -15.65 8.51
N ASP A 161 -16.53 -15.96 8.77
CA ASP A 161 -17.02 -16.39 10.09
C ASP A 161 -16.62 -15.43 11.22
N GLY A 162 -16.62 -14.11 10.91
CA GLY A 162 -16.32 -13.06 11.86
C GLY A 162 -14.82 -12.78 12.08
N MET A 163 -13.91 -13.45 11.37
CA MET A 163 -12.46 -13.28 11.51
C MET A 163 -11.81 -12.92 10.18
N VAL A 164 -10.89 -11.95 10.18
CA VAL A 164 -10.01 -11.67 9.02
C VAL A 164 -9.00 -12.81 8.85
N VAL A 165 -8.37 -13.19 9.95
CA VAL A 165 -7.48 -14.34 10.03
C VAL A 165 -7.39 -14.78 11.51
N ASP A 166 -7.15 -16.05 11.74
CA ASP A 166 -6.84 -16.56 13.08
C ASP A 166 -5.53 -15.93 13.60
N PHE A 167 -5.58 -15.36 14.82
CA PHE A 167 -4.41 -14.68 15.39
C PHE A 167 -3.22 -15.62 15.63
N GLY A 168 -3.46 -16.89 15.96
CA GLY A 168 -2.41 -17.88 16.13
C GLY A 168 -1.66 -18.11 14.82
N LEU A 169 -2.41 -18.40 13.76
CA LEU A 169 -1.86 -18.59 12.41
C LEU A 169 -1.10 -17.34 11.94
N ALA A 170 -1.70 -16.16 12.08
CA ALA A 170 -1.08 -14.93 11.63
C ALA A 170 0.22 -14.61 12.39
N LYS A 171 0.20 -14.79 13.72
CA LYS A 171 1.41 -14.63 14.56
C LYS A 171 2.51 -15.63 14.19
N ASP A 172 2.18 -16.87 13.88
CA ASP A 172 3.16 -17.86 13.48
C ASP A 172 3.81 -17.50 12.14
N ILE A 173 3.03 -17.03 11.18
CA ILE A 173 3.54 -16.53 9.89
C ILE A 173 4.55 -15.40 10.10
N VAL A 174 4.21 -14.40 10.92
CA VAL A 174 5.08 -13.25 11.20
C VAL A 174 6.32 -13.72 11.97
N ARG A 175 6.16 -14.55 12.98
CA ARG A 175 7.27 -15.06 13.81
C ARG A 175 8.30 -15.83 12.99
N GLU A 176 7.85 -16.69 12.07
CA GLU A 176 8.77 -17.41 11.19
C GLU A 176 9.47 -16.47 10.20
N ALA A 177 8.76 -15.49 9.64
CA ALA A 177 9.37 -14.48 8.77
C ALA A 177 10.49 -13.73 9.50
N VAL A 178 10.20 -13.23 10.69
CA VAL A 178 11.16 -12.50 11.55
C VAL A 178 12.35 -13.38 11.95
N ARG A 179 12.11 -14.61 12.41
CA ARG A 179 13.20 -15.56 12.76
C ARG A 179 14.13 -15.84 11.59
N SER A 180 13.61 -15.89 10.37
CA SER A 180 14.44 -16.12 9.19
C SER A 180 15.36 -14.95 8.85
N LEU A 181 15.09 -13.76 9.41
CA LEU A 181 15.86 -12.52 9.25
C LEU A 181 16.80 -12.26 10.41
N ASP A 182 16.60 -12.97 11.52
CA ASP A 182 17.33 -12.75 12.74
C ASP A 182 18.81 -13.17 12.64
N HIS A 183 19.70 -12.37 13.22
CA HIS A 183 21.17 -12.56 13.24
C HIS A 183 21.77 -12.67 11.82
N LYS A 184 21.32 -11.82 10.88
CA LYS A 184 21.82 -11.78 9.50
C LYS A 184 22.56 -10.50 9.19
N LEU A 185 23.45 -10.57 8.18
CA LEU A 185 24.00 -9.40 7.50
C LEU A 185 23.06 -9.02 6.36
N PHE A 186 22.53 -7.79 6.38
CA PHE A 186 21.74 -7.23 5.30
C PHE A 186 22.59 -6.34 4.42
N ILE A 187 22.59 -6.61 3.13
CA ILE A 187 23.39 -5.86 2.16
C ILE A 187 22.74 -5.87 0.78
N ASN A 188 22.95 -4.80 0.02
CA ASN A 188 22.47 -4.73 -1.34
C ASN A 188 23.17 -5.75 -2.24
N ARG A 189 22.41 -6.55 -2.98
CA ARG A 189 22.88 -7.55 -3.95
C ARG A 189 23.84 -6.97 -4.99
N LYS A 190 23.71 -5.70 -5.35
CA LYS A 190 24.58 -5.05 -6.34
C LYS A 190 26.07 -5.06 -5.96
N TYR A 191 26.40 -5.27 -4.67
CA TYR A 191 27.78 -5.34 -4.20
C TYR A 191 28.41 -6.71 -4.27
N VAL A 192 27.66 -7.73 -4.68
CA VAL A 192 28.15 -9.09 -4.85
C VAL A 192 29.10 -9.14 -6.06
N THR A 193 30.31 -9.58 -5.84
CA THR A 193 31.33 -9.80 -6.89
C THR A 193 31.47 -11.26 -7.26
N THR A 194 31.33 -12.15 -6.28
CA THR A 194 31.33 -13.61 -6.50
C THR A 194 30.39 -14.27 -5.49
N GLU A 195 29.73 -15.33 -5.92
CA GLU A 195 28.84 -16.16 -5.13
C GLU A 195 29.09 -17.61 -5.45
N ASP A 196 29.33 -18.41 -4.43
CA ASP A 196 29.44 -19.88 -4.52
C ASP A 196 28.32 -20.57 -3.71
N ALA A 197 28.36 -21.88 -3.59
CA ALA A 197 27.34 -22.64 -2.87
C ALA A 197 27.26 -22.28 -1.36
N LYS A 198 28.36 -21.82 -0.78
CA LYS A 198 28.49 -21.59 0.67
C LYS A 198 28.69 -20.13 1.06
N ASN A 199 29.29 -19.33 0.19
CA ASN A 199 29.74 -17.98 0.51
C ASN A 199 29.32 -16.97 -0.54
N VAL A 200 29.24 -15.73 -0.10
CA VAL A 200 29.10 -14.54 -0.93
C VAL A 200 30.27 -13.61 -0.65
N THR A 201 30.89 -13.08 -1.72
CA THR A 201 31.94 -12.05 -1.61
C THR A 201 31.38 -10.72 -2.09
N LEU A 202 31.54 -9.71 -1.27
CA LEU A 202 31.02 -8.37 -1.47
C LEU A 202 32.20 -7.41 -1.60
N ARG A 203 32.17 -6.50 -2.57
CA ARG A 203 33.13 -5.43 -2.74
C ARG A 203 32.40 -4.14 -3.08
N PHE A 204 32.67 -3.10 -2.31
CA PHE A 204 32.10 -1.77 -2.52
C PHE A 204 32.97 -0.70 -1.90
N ARG A 205 32.68 0.55 -2.21
CA ARG A 205 33.33 1.71 -1.63
C ARG A 205 32.36 2.45 -0.74
N THR A 206 32.79 2.78 0.45
CA THR A 206 32.05 3.65 1.38
C THR A 206 32.66 5.05 1.37
N VAL A 207 32.02 6.00 2.07
CA VAL A 207 32.59 7.34 2.28
C VAL A 207 33.91 7.30 3.07
N HIS A 208 34.17 6.23 3.82
CA HIS A 208 35.39 6.04 4.63
C HIS A 208 36.45 5.18 3.94
N GLY A 209 36.16 4.64 2.76
CA GLY A 209 37.12 3.83 2.01
C GLY A 209 36.53 2.51 1.45
N PRO A 210 37.38 1.64 0.92
CA PRO A 210 36.94 0.39 0.33
C PRO A 210 36.61 -0.66 1.40
N PHE A 211 35.57 -1.46 1.12
CA PHE A 211 35.18 -2.64 1.88
C PHE A 211 35.29 -3.90 1.00
N ALA A 212 35.79 -4.99 1.61
CA ALA A 212 35.73 -6.31 1.05
C ALA A 212 35.29 -7.29 2.16
N ILE A 213 34.22 -8.01 1.95
CA ILE A 213 33.63 -8.94 2.93
C ILE A 213 33.42 -10.26 2.22
N ARG A 214 33.84 -11.35 2.82
CA ARG A 214 33.40 -12.71 2.48
C ARG A 214 32.59 -13.26 3.64
N ALA A 215 31.33 -13.56 3.39
CA ALA A 215 30.37 -14.01 4.39
C ALA A 215 29.71 -15.34 3.98
N PRO A 216 29.30 -16.17 4.97
CA PRO A 216 28.48 -17.33 4.66
C PRO A 216 27.14 -16.92 4.07
N LYS A 217 26.71 -17.59 3.01
CA LYS A 217 25.44 -17.29 2.33
C LYS A 217 24.23 -17.46 3.26
N GLY A 218 24.26 -18.45 4.13
CA GLY A 218 23.18 -18.72 5.10
C GLY A 218 22.98 -17.65 6.18
N THR A 219 23.98 -16.77 6.38
CA THR A 219 23.92 -15.64 7.34
C THR A 219 23.83 -14.28 6.65
N THR A 220 23.60 -14.26 5.35
CA THR A 220 23.55 -13.01 4.57
C THR A 220 22.21 -12.92 3.84
N VAL A 221 21.53 -11.79 4.00
CA VAL A 221 20.32 -11.44 3.24
C VAL A 221 20.71 -10.42 2.17
N LEU A 222 20.58 -10.81 0.91
CA LEU A 222 20.86 -9.96 -0.24
C LEU A 222 19.57 -9.24 -0.66
N LEU A 223 19.52 -7.94 -0.43
CA LEU A 223 18.37 -7.09 -0.77
C LEU A 223 18.50 -6.53 -2.19
N GLU A 224 17.38 -6.28 -2.84
CA GLU A 224 17.33 -5.62 -4.16
C GLU A 224 17.57 -4.10 -4.09
N GLY A 225 17.75 -3.55 -2.89
CA GLY A 225 18.09 -2.15 -2.61
C GLY A 225 19.07 -2.03 -1.46
N GLU A 226 19.38 -0.80 -1.06
CA GLU A 226 20.20 -0.55 0.13
C GLU A 226 19.52 -1.11 1.37
N ALA A 227 20.32 -1.49 2.39
CA ALA A 227 19.79 -2.09 3.62
C ALA A 227 19.20 -1.02 4.55
N THR A 228 18.25 -0.25 4.06
CA THR A 228 17.49 0.75 4.82
C THR A 228 16.26 0.13 5.47
N VAL A 229 15.70 0.79 6.46
CA VAL A 229 14.50 0.32 7.17
C VAL A 229 13.30 0.13 6.23
N GLU A 230 13.19 0.92 5.16
CA GLU A 230 12.15 0.79 4.13
C GLU A 230 12.28 -0.52 3.35
N ASN A 231 13.52 -0.90 3.00
CA ASN A 231 13.77 -2.15 2.29
C ASN A 231 13.69 -3.37 3.23
N LEU A 232 13.98 -3.19 4.52
CA LEU A 232 13.72 -4.21 5.52
C LEU A 232 12.22 -4.46 5.68
N ALA A 233 11.40 -3.41 5.72
CA ALA A 233 9.95 -3.56 5.74
C ALA A 233 9.42 -4.33 4.51
N ARG A 234 10.00 -4.06 3.32
CA ARG A 234 9.69 -4.79 2.08
C ARG A 234 10.10 -6.26 2.17
N GLU A 235 11.24 -6.55 2.76
CA GLU A 235 11.73 -7.93 2.95
C GLU A 235 10.83 -8.71 3.91
N VAL A 236 10.40 -8.11 5.02
CA VAL A 236 9.41 -8.72 5.93
C VAL A 236 8.09 -8.96 5.18
N LEU A 237 7.58 -7.95 4.46
CA LEU A 237 6.35 -8.06 3.69
C LEU A 237 6.39 -9.22 2.69
N SER A 238 7.51 -9.37 1.96
CA SER A 238 7.69 -10.43 0.96
C SER A 238 7.62 -11.84 1.54
N ARG A 239 7.94 -12.00 2.82
CA ARG A 239 7.88 -13.28 3.54
C ARG A 239 6.53 -13.55 4.20
N VAL A 240 5.81 -12.49 4.56
CA VAL A 240 4.51 -12.56 5.25
C VAL A 240 3.37 -12.67 4.25
N SER A 241 3.33 -11.80 3.24
CA SER A 241 2.18 -11.66 2.35
C SER A 241 1.79 -12.92 1.57
N PRO A 242 2.71 -13.76 1.04
CA PRO A 242 2.33 -14.97 0.28
C PRO A 242 1.69 -16.07 1.14
N ARG A 243 1.78 -15.93 2.44
CA ARG A 243 1.30 -16.94 3.41
C ARG A 243 -0.04 -16.55 4.02
N MET A 244 -0.54 -15.33 3.74
CA MET A 244 -1.83 -14.87 4.24
C MET A 244 -2.99 -15.57 3.52
N PRO A 245 -4.13 -15.80 4.22
CA PRO A 245 -5.32 -16.38 3.61
C PRO A 245 -5.91 -15.56 2.45
N GLY A 246 -6.72 -16.21 1.60
CA GLY A 246 -7.28 -15.64 0.39
C GLY A 246 -8.24 -14.46 0.56
N ASN A 247 -8.77 -14.28 1.74
CA ASN A 247 -9.62 -13.16 2.10
C ASN A 247 -8.85 -11.91 2.55
N VAL A 248 -7.52 -12.00 2.70
CA VAL A 248 -6.64 -10.87 3.00
C VAL A 248 -6.32 -10.12 1.72
N THR A 249 -6.59 -8.83 1.70
CA THR A 249 -6.44 -7.96 0.53
C THR A 249 -5.24 -7.03 0.60
N ALA A 250 -4.78 -6.70 1.81
CA ALA A 250 -3.58 -5.91 2.01
C ALA A 250 -2.85 -6.30 3.30
N VAL A 251 -1.55 -6.06 3.30
CA VAL A 251 -0.69 -6.24 4.48
C VAL A 251 0.16 -5.00 4.67
N GLY A 252 0.13 -4.43 5.87
CA GLY A 252 1.00 -3.36 6.32
C GLY A 252 2.11 -3.92 7.21
N VAL A 253 3.32 -3.45 7.02
CA VAL A 253 4.48 -3.83 7.84
C VAL A 253 5.16 -2.57 8.36
N TYR A 254 5.26 -2.46 9.66
CA TYR A 254 6.07 -1.46 10.35
C TYR A 254 7.37 -2.13 10.81
N VAL A 255 8.49 -1.52 10.52
CA VAL A 255 9.80 -1.92 11.05
C VAL A 255 10.41 -0.73 11.76
N TYR A 256 10.81 -0.92 13.00
CA TYR A 256 11.43 0.11 13.83
C TYR A 256 12.90 -0.23 14.10
N GLU A 257 13.80 0.74 13.85
CA GLU A 257 15.22 0.68 14.22
C GLU A 257 15.44 1.44 15.53
N GLY A 258 15.01 0.85 16.65
CA GLY A 258 15.01 1.50 17.95
C GLY A 258 13.89 2.52 18.13
N LEU A 259 14.01 3.40 19.10
CA LEU A 259 12.96 4.37 19.47
C LEU A 259 12.76 5.44 18.39
N ASN A 260 11.51 5.67 17.99
CA ASN A 260 11.08 6.76 17.11
C ASN A 260 11.70 6.79 15.71
N LYS A 261 12.23 5.68 15.23
CA LYS A 261 12.74 5.54 13.86
C LYS A 261 12.17 4.29 13.25
N GLY A 262 11.50 4.41 12.14
CA GLY A 262 10.91 3.25 11.48
C GLY A 262 10.36 3.61 10.11
N SER A 263 9.93 2.57 9.41
CA SER A 263 9.22 2.66 8.14
C SER A 263 7.92 1.89 8.22
N HIS A 264 6.91 2.39 7.55
CA HIS A 264 5.65 1.68 7.31
C HIS A 264 5.47 1.46 5.82
N LEU A 265 5.24 0.23 5.43
CA LEU A 265 4.91 -0.17 4.08
C LEU A 265 3.57 -0.87 4.07
N LEU A 266 2.57 -0.29 3.42
CA LEU A 266 1.28 -0.92 3.15
C LEU A 266 1.24 -1.36 1.69
N ALA A 267 0.96 -2.63 1.45
CA ALA A 267 0.84 -3.18 0.11
C ALA A 267 -0.45 -3.96 -0.06
N GLN A 268 -1.13 -3.72 -1.17
CA GLN A 268 -2.19 -4.59 -1.64
C GLN A 268 -1.57 -5.91 -2.10
N ILE A 269 -2.12 -7.03 -1.62
CA ILE A 269 -1.67 -8.35 -2.03
C ILE A 269 -2.67 -8.91 -3.05
N HIS A 270 -2.18 -9.17 -4.27
CA HIS A 270 -2.92 -9.93 -5.24
C HIS A 270 -2.63 -11.41 -4.99
N GLN A 271 -3.61 -12.14 -4.53
CA GLN A 271 -3.53 -13.59 -4.60
C GLN A 271 -3.71 -13.94 -6.07
N GLY A 272 -2.65 -14.45 -6.70
CA GLY A 272 -2.77 -15.03 -8.04
C GLY A 272 -3.91 -16.07 -8.03
N ASP A 273 -4.61 -16.25 -9.16
CA ASP A 273 -5.78 -17.11 -9.38
C ASP A 273 -5.60 -18.61 -9.02
N GLY A 274 -4.92 -18.91 -7.91
CA GLY A 274 -4.67 -20.23 -7.35
C GLY A 274 -5.62 -20.63 -6.23
N GLY A 275 -6.89 -20.29 -6.33
CA GLY A 275 -7.92 -20.88 -5.46
C GLY A 275 -7.97 -22.40 -5.66
N PRO A 276 -8.12 -23.23 -4.58
CA PRO A 276 -8.24 -24.66 -4.73
C PRO A 276 -9.43 -24.97 -5.62
N ARG A 277 -9.18 -25.56 -6.79
CA ARG A 277 -10.24 -26.14 -7.63
C ARG A 277 -10.93 -27.18 -6.77
N SER A 278 -12.13 -26.86 -6.30
CA SER A 278 -13.06 -27.82 -5.73
C SER A 278 -13.20 -28.97 -6.73
N LYS A 279 -12.60 -30.11 -6.44
CA LYS A 279 -12.96 -31.35 -7.11
C LYS A 279 -14.36 -31.71 -6.63
N ARG A 280 -15.32 -31.62 -7.54
CA ARG A 280 -16.61 -32.31 -7.42
C ARG A 280 -16.38 -33.80 -7.59
#